data_3cc57c851a17c22956f8b452b02ff443
#
_entry.id   3cc57c851a17c22956f8b452b02ff443
#
_cell.length_a   1.000
_cell.length_b   1.000
_cell.length_c   1.000
_cell.angle_alpha   90.00
_cell.angle_beta   90.00
_cell.angle_gamma   90.00
#
_symmetry.space_group_name_H-M   'P 1'
#
loop_
_entity.id
_entity.type
_entity.pdbx_description
1 polymer ?
#
loop_
_entity_poly.entity_id
_entity_poly.type
_entity_poly.pdbx_seq_one_letter_code
_entity_poly.pdbx_strand_id
1 'polypeptide(L)'
;MTEPDRKPDTQTIRTITYSRVVDLSHPIHPGIPQWPGDPLVEFHETARLGRDGYYLRRFSMGEHSATHMNAPIAFHADGLSIDAYPPESLTVPAVVIDVTERCAENPDYALTSAELLAWEDGHGSVPMGSAVLLHTGWPQKWHEPVAYLGSGPNNE
;
A
#
# COMPACT_ATOMS: atom_id res chain seq x y z
N MET A 1 36.34 -29.45 2.12
CA MET A 1 35.57 -28.57 1.26
C MET A 1 35.62 -27.22 1.92
N THR A 2 36.46 -26.31 1.42
CA THR A 2 36.64 -24.94 1.91
C THR A 2 35.51 -24.09 1.36
N GLU A 3 34.76 -23.40 2.24
CA GLU A 3 33.79 -22.37 1.85
C GLU A 3 34.48 -21.34 0.96
N PRO A 4 33.80 -20.92 -0.14
CA PRO A 4 34.33 -19.83 -0.96
C PRO A 4 34.31 -18.53 -0.15
N ASP A 5 35.45 -17.84 -0.12
CA ASP A 5 35.64 -16.48 0.42
C ASP A 5 34.54 -15.55 -0.09
N ARG A 6 33.53 -15.30 0.74
CA ARG A 6 32.54 -14.27 0.49
C ARG A 6 33.20 -12.94 0.74
N LYS A 7 33.67 -12.27 -0.33
CA LYS A 7 34.09 -10.87 -0.24
C LYS A 7 32.99 -10.05 0.44
N PRO A 8 33.32 -9.19 1.42
CA PRO A 8 32.33 -8.32 2.01
C PRO A 8 31.70 -7.46 0.90
N ASP A 9 30.39 -7.62 0.75
CA ASP A 9 29.58 -6.79 -0.12
C ASP A 9 29.81 -5.34 0.34
N THR A 10 30.30 -4.48 -0.56
CA THR A 10 30.49 -3.07 -0.27
C THR A 10 29.08 -2.46 -0.18
N GLN A 11 28.53 -2.51 1.02
CA GLN A 11 27.21 -1.98 1.34
C GLN A 11 27.20 -0.49 0.98
N THR A 12 26.50 -0.13 -0.07
CA THR A 12 26.30 1.27 -0.45
C THR A 12 25.48 1.94 0.64
N ILE A 13 26.12 2.78 1.45
CA ILE A 13 25.43 3.55 2.49
C ILE A 13 24.51 4.56 1.80
N ARG A 14 23.21 4.46 2.07
CA ARG A 14 22.21 5.47 1.67
C ARG A 14 21.89 6.34 2.87
N THR A 15 21.99 7.65 2.71
CA THR A 15 21.58 8.61 3.74
C THR A 15 20.28 9.27 3.31
N ILE A 16 19.27 9.19 4.17
CA ILE A 16 17.99 9.88 3.98
C ILE A 16 17.91 11.00 4.98
N THR A 17 17.73 12.23 4.50
CA THR A 17 17.48 13.40 5.33
C THR A 17 16.03 13.84 5.16
N TYR A 18 15.34 14.05 6.27
CA TYR A 18 13.93 14.47 6.24
C TYR A 18 13.67 15.55 7.30
N SER A 19 12.76 16.45 7.02
CA SER A 19 12.24 17.44 7.97
C SER A 19 10.94 17.00 8.63
N ARG A 20 10.24 16.01 8.02
CA ARG A 20 8.94 15.52 8.48
C ARG A 20 8.74 14.08 8.07
N VAL A 21 8.13 13.31 8.96
CA VAL A 21 7.57 11.98 8.67
C VAL A 21 6.06 12.06 8.76
N VAL A 22 5.35 11.46 7.81
CA VAL A 22 3.88 11.43 7.76
C VAL A 22 3.45 9.99 7.60
N ASP A 23 2.58 9.53 8.51
CA ASP A 23 1.87 8.27 8.36
C ASP A 23 0.65 8.50 7.47
N LEU A 24 0.60 7.79 6.34
CA LEU A 24 -0.50 7.83 5.37
C LEU A 24 -1.43 6.62 5.50
N SER A 25 -1.23 5.78 6.52
CA SER A 25 -2.05 4.59 6.73
C SER A 25 -3.44 4.94 7.27
N HIS A 26 -4.45 4.26 6.77
CA HIS A 26 -5.78 4.31 7.36
C HIS A 26 -5.87 3.42 8.61
N PRO A 27 -6.56 3.85 9.67
CA PRO A 27 -6.84 2.99 10.82
C PRO A 27 -7.61 1.73 10.42
N ILE A 28 -7.24 0.58 10.99
CA ILE A 28 -7.90 -0.69 10.75
C ILE A 28 -9.02 -0.88 11.79
N HIS A 29 -10.25 -1.09 11.32
CA HIS A 29 -11.41 -1.40 12.14
C HIS A 29 -12.45 -2.18 11.32
N PRO A 30 -13.43 -2.85 11.96
CA PRO A 30 -14.43 -3.70 11.25
C PRO A 30 -15.27 -2.98 10.19
N GLY A 31 -15.34 -1.65 10.22
CA GLY A 31 -16.14 -0.86 9.28
C GLY A 31 -15.35 -0.26 8.12
N ILE A 32 -14.11 -0.69 7.87
CA ILE A 32 -13.34 -0.20 6.71
C ILE A 32 -13.91 -0.75 5.40
N PRO A 33 -13.72 -0.05 4.26
CA PRO A 33 -14.03 -0.62 2.96
C PRO A 33 -13.26 -1.93 2.75
N GLN A 34 -13.94 -2.97 2.29
CA GLN A 34 -13.36 -4.27 2.00
C GLN A 34 -13.90 -4.77 0.66
N TRP A 35 -13.07 -5.49 -0.08
CA TRP A 35 -13.50 -6.08 -1.34
C TRP A 35 -14.62 -7.09 -1.09
N PRO A 36 -15.68 -7.10 -1.90
CA PRO A 36 -16.78 -8.05 -1.75
C PRO A 36 -16.28 -9.50 -1.81
N GLY A 37 -16.61 -10.27 -0.77
CA GLY A 37 -16.20 -11.67 -0.65
C GLY A 37 -14.91 -11.90 0.14
N ASP A 38 -14.13 -10.85 0.43
CA ASP A 38 -12.95 -10.99 1.29
C ASP A 38 -13.34 -11.18 2.78
N PRO A 39 -12.46 -11.84 3.56
CA PRO A 39 -12.68 -12.00 5.00
C PRO A 39 -12.82 -10.65 5.71
N LEU A 40 -13.86 -10.52 6.53
CA LEU A 40 -14.09 -9.31 7.31
C LEU A 40 -12.98 -9.06 8.33
N VAL A 41 -12.73 -7.77 8.60
CA VAL A 41 -11.88 -7.39 9.74
C VAL A 41 -12.62 -7.64 11.04
N GLU A 42 -12.07 -8.51 11.85
CA GLU A 42 -12.63 -8.86 13.15
C GLU A 42 -11.62 -8.67 14.27
N PHE A 43 -12.07 -8.12 15.40
CA PHE A 43 -11.30 -8.01 16.63
C PHE A 43 -12.01 -8.74 17.76
N HIS A 44 -11.29 -9.64 18.44
CA HIS A 44 -11.76 -10.39 19.57
C HIS A 44 -10.94 -10.05 20.81
N GLU A 45 -11.57 -9.49 21.82
CA GLU A 45 -10.89 -9.20 23.08
C GLU A 45 -10.55 -10.50 23.81
N THR A 46 -9.27 -10.69 24.12
CA THR A 46 -8.75 -11.88 24.79
C THR A 46 -8.43 -11.60 26.25
N ALA A 47 -7.91 -10.41 26.56
CA ALA A 47 -7.65 -9.97 27.92
C ALA A 47 -8.03 -8.50 28.11
N ARG A 48 -8.47 -8.14 29.32
CA ARG A 48 -8.89 -6.81 29.75
C ARG A 48 -7.99 -6.30 30.85
N LEU A 49 -7.58 -5.03 30.76
CA LEU A 49 -6.68 -4.42 31.73
C LEU A 49 -7.19 -4.56 33.16
N GLY A 50 -8.47 -4.27 33.40
CA GLY A 50 -9.05 -4.30 34.76
C GLY A 50 -9.25 -5.71 35.34
N ARG A 51 -9.25 -6.76 34.52
CA ARG A 51 -9.42 -8.15 34.95
C ARG A 51 -8.09 -8.91 34.97
N ASP A 52 -7.30 -8.73 33.92
CA ASP A 52 -6.16 -9.60 33.62
C ASP A 52 -4.81 -8.84 33.80
N GLY A 53 -4.83 -7.55 34.13
CA GLY A 53 -3.65 -6.73 34.31
C GLY A 53 -2.98 -6.26 33.01
N TYR A 54 -3.52 -6.63 31.85
CA TYR A 54 -3.08 -6.19 30.54
C TYR A 54 -4.24 -6.24 29.55
N TYR A 55 -4.05 -5.61 28.38
CA TYR A 55 -5.02 -5.61 27.29
C TYR A 55 -4.49 -6.40 26.10
N LEU A 56 -5.28 -7.34 25.59
CA LEU A 56 -4.93 -8.15 24.42
C LEU A 56 -6.16 -8.40 23.54
N ARG A 57 -5.97 -8.25 22.24
CA ARG A 57 -6.95 -8.68 21.23
C ARG A 57 -6.31 -9.67 20.27
N ARG A 58 -7.11 -10.59 19.78
CA ARG A 58 -6.87 -11.30 18.53
C ARG A 58 -7.56 -10.55 17.41
N PHE A 59 -6.98 -10.53 16.22
CA PHE A 59 -7.65 -10.03 15.04
C PHE A 59 -7.53 -11.03 13.88
N SER A 60 -8.49 -10.97 12.96
CA SER A 60 -8.45 -11.64 11.65
C SER A 60 -8.90 -10.67 10.58
N MET A 61 -8.32 -10.76 9.39
CA MET A 61 -8.64 -9.91 8.24
C MET A 61 -8.07 -10.53 6.97
N GLY A 62 -8.60 -10.15 5.82
CA GLY A 62 -7.99 -10.44 4.54
C GLY A 62 -6.71 -9.63 4.33
N GLU A 63 -5.72 -10.17 3.62
CA GLU A 63 -4.45 -9.48 3.34
C GLU A 63 -4.64 -8.24 2.46
N HIS A 64 -5.71 -8.19 1.66
CA HIS A 64 -6.08 -7.05 0.81
C HIS A 64 -6.94 -6.01 1.53
N SER A 65 -6.72 -5.82 2.82
CA SER A 65 -7.49 -4.88 3.63
C SER A 65 -6.65 -3.67 4.05
N ALA A 66 -7.29 -2.50 4.13
CA ALA A 66 -6.68 -1.24 4.55
C ALA A 66 -5.46 -0.82 3.69
N THR A 67 -4.52 -0.08 4.28
CA THR A 67 -3.28 0.34 3.61
C THR A 67 -2.29 -0.82 3.62
N HIS A 68 -2.06 -1.42 2.47
CA HIS A 68 -1.22 -2.61 2.35
C HIS A 68 -0.43 -2.61 1.04
N MET A 69 0.48 -3.55 0.92
CA MET A 69 1.24 -3.83 -0.28
C MET A 69 1.09 -5.30 -0.64
N ASN A 70 0.85 -5.56 -1.92
CA ASN A 70 0.82 -6.90 -2.46
C ASN A 70 2.19 -7.31 -3.00
N ALA A 71 2.60 -8.53 -2.69
CA ALA A 71 3.76 -9.16 -3.33
C ALA A 71 3.32 -9.90 -4.61
N PRO A 72 4.23 -10.15 -5.55
CA PRO A 72 3.91 -10.86 -6.81
C PRO A 72 3.22 -12.20 -6.62
N ILE A 73 3.50 -12.92 -5.54
CA ILE A 73 2.84 -14.22 -5.25
C ILE A 73 1.32 -14.10 -5.10
N ALA A 74 0.80 -12.92 -4.81
CA ALA A 74 -0.65 -12.70 -4.74
C ALA A 74 -1.34 -12.93 -6.09
N PHE A 75 -0.63 -12.81 -7.21
CA PHE A 75 -1.18 -12.90 -8.56
C PHE A 75 -0.41 -13.85 -9.49
N HIS A 76 0.77 -14.35 -9.07
CA HIS A 76 1.63 -15.22 -9.86
C HIS A 76 2.14 -16.37 -9.00
N ALA A 77 1.85 -17.61 -9.40
CA ALA A 77 2.20 -18.82 -8.64
C ALA A 77 3.69 -18.93 -8.28
N ASP A 78 4.58 -18.45 -9.16
CA ASP A 78 6.03 -18.44 -8.96
C ASP A 78 6.54 -17.07 -8.48
N GLY A 79 5.65 -16.18 -8.06
CA GLY A 79 5.98 -14.85 -7.57
C GLY A 79 6.67 -14.90 -6.21
N LEU A 80 7.55 -13.92 -5.95
CA LEU A 80 8.16 -13.76 -4.63
C LEU A 80 7.11 -13.33 -3.60
N SER A 81 7.22 -13.87 -2.39
CA SER A 81 6.45 -13.42 -1.22
C SER A 81 7.06 -12.15 -0.62
N ILE A 82 6.32 -11.45 0.21
CA ILE A 82 6.75 -10.15 0.76
C ILE A 82 7.99 -10.27 1.67
N ASP A 83 8.15 -11.38 2.37
CA ASP A 83 9.29 -11.67 3.24
C ASP A 83 10.60 -11.94 2.47
N ALA A 84 10.51 -12.20 1.17
CA ALA A 84 11.67 -12.35 0.30
C ALA A 84 12.28 -10.99 -0.14
N TYR A 85 11.58 -9.88 0.09
CA TYR A 85 12.09 -8.55 -0.26
C TYR A 85 12.92 -7.97 0.88
N PRO A 86 14.18 -7.54 0.61
CA PRO A 86 14.97 -6.87 1.63
C PRO A 86 14.33 -5.52 1.99
N PRO A 87 14.28 -5.14 3.29
CA PRO A 87 13.63 -3.89 3.74
C PRO A 87 14.13 -2.64 3.02
N GLU A 88 15.38 -2.63 2.58
CA GLU A 88 16.00 -1.52 1.85
C GLU A 88 15.32 -1.28 0.49
N SER A 89 14.77 -2.33 -0.13
CA SER A 89 14.04 -2.23 -1.40
C SER A 89 12.65 -1.59 -1.24
N LEU A 90 12.16 -1.50 0.00
CA LEU A 90 10.87 -0.89 0.34
C LEU A 90 11.02 0.58 0.80
N THR A 91 12.27 1.08 0.88
CA THR A 91 12.57 2.47 1.19
C THR A 91 13.09 3.14 -0.06
N VAL A 92 12.19 3.80 -0.78
CA VAL A 92 12.46 4.32 -2.13
C VAL A 92 12.02 5.78 -2.25
N PRO A 93 12.62 6.54 -3.20
CA PRO A 93 12.07 7.82 -3.61
C PRO A 93 10.63 7.65 -4.09
N ALA A 94 9.83 8.70 -4.01
CA ALA A 94 8.47 8.68 -4.53
C ALA A 94 8.18 9.94 -5.36
N VAL A 95 7.39 9.78 -6.41
CA VAL A 95 6.77 10.87 -7.14
C VAL A 95 5.25 10.79 -6.97
N VAL A 96 4.61 11.94 -6.89
CA VAL A 96 3.15 12.02 -6.79
C VAL A 96 2.59 12.63 -8.07
N ILE A 97 1.68 11.90 -8.71
CA ILE A 97 0.98 12.38 -9.91
C ILE A 97 -0.47 12.63 -9.49
N ASP A 98 -0.89 13.89 -9.60
CA ASP A 98 -2.26 14.28 -9.30
C ASP A 98 -3.15 13.99 -10.51
N VAL A 99 -4.13 13.11 -10.30
CA VAL A 99 -5.14 12.70 -11.28
C VAL A 99 -6.56 12.88 -10.75
N THR A 100 -6.73 13.72 -9.72
CA THR A 100 -7.99 13.93 -9.03
C THR A 100 -9.11 14.36 -9.96
N GLU A 101 -8.84 15.32 -10.88
CA GLU A 101 -9.84 15.81 -11.85
C GLU A 101 -10.29 14.68 -12.79
N ARG A 102 -9.34 13.89 -13.29
CA ARG A 102 -9.65 12.77 -14.19
C ARG A 102 -10.44 11.65 -13.51
N CYS A 103 -10.10 11.34 -12.25
CA CYS A 103 -10.84 10.37 -11.46
C CYS A 103 -12.24 10.89 -11.05
N ALA A 104 -12.43 12.20 -10.95
CA ALA A 104 -13.74 12.78 -10.71
C ALA A 104 -14.65 12.68 -11.95
N GLU A 105 -14.08 12.83 -13.16
CA GLU A 105 -14.79 12.68 -14.43
C GLU A 105 -15.05 11.20 -14.79
N ASN A 106 -14.07 10.34 -14.50
CA ASN A 106 -14.14 8.90 -14.78
C ASN A 106 -13.63 8.12 -13.58
N PRO A 107 -14.52 7.49 -12.78
CA PRO A 107 -14.09 6.64 -11.65
C PRO A 107 -13.17 5.46 -12.03
N ASP A 108 -13.25 5.00 -13.26
CA ASP A 108 -12.45 3.90 -13.81
C ASP A 108 -11.19 4.41 -14.57
N TYR A 109 -10.81 5.66 -14.31
CA TYR A 109 -9.64 6.25 -14.95
C TYR A 109 -8.37 5.42 -14.68
N ALA A 110 -7.64 5.14 -15.75
CA ALA A 110 -6.34 4.49 -15.69
C ALA A 110 -5.28 5.38 -16.35
N LEU A 111 -4.23 5.71 -15.60
CA LEU A 111 -3.09 6.46 -16.13
C LEU A 111 -2.41 5.68 -17.24
N THR A 112 -2.29 6.27 -18.42
CA THR A 112 -1.61 5.67 -19.57
C THR A 112 -0.11 5.99 -19.58
N SER A 113 0.67 5.17 -20.28
CA SER A 113 2.10 5.44 -20.47
C SER A 113 2.36 6.75 -21.23
N ALA A 114 1.48 7.13 -22.15
CA ALA A 114 1.59 8.41 -22.86
C ALA A 114 1.39 9.60 -21.93
N GLU A 115 0.45 9.51 -20.99
CA GLU A 115 0.22 10.55 -19.98
C GLU A 115 1.37 10.64 -18.98
N LEU A 116 1.95 9.49 -18.60
CA LEU A 116 3.14 9.47 -17.75
C LEU A 116 4.31 10.17 -18.43
N LEU A 117 4.56 9.87 -19.70
CA LEU A 117 5.62 10.54 -20.48
C LEU A 117 5.36 12.05 -20.60
N ALA A 118 4.12 12.46 -20.86
CA ALA A 118 3.76 13.88 -20.89
C ALA A 118 3.94 14.57 -19.51
N TRP A 119 3.69 13.85 -18.43
CA TRP A 119 3.98 14.34 -17.09
C TRP A 119 5.48 14.53 -16.85
N GLU A 120 6.30 13.58 -17.30
CA GLU A 120 7.77 13.67 -17.22
C GLU A 120 8.33 14.87 -17.98
N ASP A 121 7.75 15.24 -19.13
CA ASP A 121 8.17 16.42 -19.92
C ASP A 121 8.07 17.72 -19.10
N GLY A 122 7.11 17.81 -18.19
CA GLY A 122 6.90 18.98 -17.34
C GLY A 122 7.59 18.93 -15.98
N HIS A 123 7.91 17.73 -15.47
CA HIS A 123 8.37 17.53 -14.09
C HIS A 123 9.74 16.86 -13.98
N GLY A 124 10.29 16.38 -15.08
CA GLY A 124 11.49 15.56 -15.12
C GLY A 124 11.19 14.08 -15.01
N SER A 125 12.12 13.25 -15.44
CA SER A 125 11.94 11.80 -15.49
C SER A 125 11.77 11.19 -14.11
N VAL A 126 10.87 10.21 -13.99
CA VAL A 126 10.69 9.40 -12.78
C VAL A 126 11.98 8.63 -12.51
N PRO A 127 12.63 8.83 -11.34
CA PRO A 127 13.88 8.15 -11.06
C PRO A 127 13.69 6.63 -11.00
N MET A 128 14.64 5.88 -11.52
CA MET A 128 14.59 4.42 -11.47
C MET A 128 14.49 3.93 -10.02
N GLY A 129 13.61 2.97 -9.76
CA GLY A 129 13.38 2.42 -8.43
C GLY A 129 12.52 3.31 -7.53
N SER A 130 11.84 4.32 -8.08
CA SER A 130 10.87 5.13 -7.35
C SER A 130 9.51 4.46 -7.27
N ALA A 131 8.77 4.78 -6.22
CA ALA A 131 7.32 4.56 -6.18
C ALA A 131 6.60 5.69 -6.92
N VAL A 132 5.59 5.35 -7.71
CA VAL A 132 4.68 6.32 -8.33
C VAL A 132 3.36 6.27 -7.56
N LEU A 133 3.00 7.38 -6.93
CA LEU A 133 1.78 7.54 -6.17
C LEU A 133 0.76 8.31 -6.99
N LEU A 134 -0.37 7.70 -7.31
CA LEU A 134 -1.47 8.38 -7.97
C LEU A 134 -2.38 9.03 -6.93
N HIS A 135 -2.43 10.36 -6.92
CA HIS A 135 -3.35 11.11 -6.08
C HIS A 135 -4.71 11.20 -6.78
N THR A 136 -5.59 10.28 -6.45
CA THR A 136 -6.90 10.12 -7.12
C THR A 136 -8.03 10.91 -6.45
N GLY A 137 -7.82 11.44 -5.24
CA GLY A 137 -8.88 12.00 -4.39
C GLY A 137 -9.79 10.93 -3.75
N TRP A 138 -9.63 9.65 -4.09
CA TRP A 138 -10.46 8.56 -3.60
C TRP A 138 -10.48 8.39 -2.08
N PRO A 139 -9.40 8.65 -1.32
CA PRO A 139 -9.40 8.58 0.13
C PRO A 139 -10.47 9.40 0.85
N GLN A 140 -11.01 10.42 0.21
CA GLN A 140 -12.14 11.21 0.75
C GLN A 140 -13.40 10.36 0.96
N LYS A 141 -13.54 9.24 0.22
CA LYS A 141 -14.65 8.29 0.33
C LYS A 141 -14.43 7.21 1.37
N TRP A 142 -13.26 7.17 2.04
CA TRP A 142 -12.87 6.09 2.96
C TRP A 142 -13.91 5.79 4.04
N HIS A 143 -14.59 6.82 4.54
CA HIS A 143 -15.60 6.67 5.58
C HIS A 143 -16.97 6.21 5.06
N GLU A 144 -17.11 6.03 3.77
CA GLU A 144 -18.33 5.59 3.08
C GLU A 144 -18.02 4.33 2.25
N PRO A 145 -18.00 3.13 2.86
CA PRO A 145 -17.53 1.90 2.21
C PRO A 145 -18.20 1.63 0.85
N VAL A 146 -19.49 1.87 0.72
CA VAL A 146 -20.22 1.69 -0.55
C VAL A 146 -19.71 2.65 -1.62
N ALA A 147 -19.51 3.93 -1.29
CA ALA A 147 -18.97 4.92 -2.21
C ALA A 147 -17.50 4.68 -2.54
N TYR A 148 -16.73 4.16 -1.56
CA TYR A 148 -15.32 3.81 -1.77
C TYR A 148 -15.16 2.64 -2.74
N LEU A 149 -16.00 1.62 -2.62
CA LEU A 149 -15.98 0.46 -3.52
C LEU A 149 -16.53 0.77 -4.92
N GLY A 150 -17.11 1.95 -5.13
CA GLY A 150 -17.75 2.28 -6.40
C GLY A 150 -19.05 1.53 -6.65
N SER A 151 -19.52 0.78 -5.65
CA SER A 151 -20.74 0.01 -5.76
C SER A 151 -21.95 0.93 -5.62
N GLY A 152 -22.57 1.24 -6.74
CA GLY A 152 -23.96 1.72 -6.74
C GLY A 152 -24.95 0.58 -6.40
N PRO A 153 -26.24 0.88 -6.18
CA PRO A 153 -27.25 -0.12 -5.85
C PRO A 153 -27.46 -1.20 -6.93
N ASN A 154 -26.75 -1.11 -8.03
CA ASN A 154 -26.82 -2.01 -9.20
C ASN A 154 -25.43 -2.56 -9.56
N ASN A 155 -24.66 -2.98 -8.57
CA ASN A 155 -23.42 -3.69 -8.83
C ASN A 155 -23.72 -5.06 -9.46
N GLU A 156 -23.93 -5.06 -10.78
CA GLU A 156 -23.77 -6.20 -11.65
C GLU A 156 -22.40 -6.12 -12.31
#